data_951a29ba29b8aa00811059f15845cff1
#
_entry.id   951a29ba29b8aa00811059f15845cff1
#
_cell.length_a   1.000
_cell.length_b   1.000
_cell.length_c   1.000
_cell.angle_alpha   90.00
_cell.angle_beta   90.00
_cell.angle_gamma   90.00
#
_symmetry.space_group_name_H-M   'P 1'
#
loop_
_entity.id
_entity.type
_entity.pdbx_description
1 polymer ?
#
loop_
_entity_poly.entity_id
_entity_poly.type
_entity_poly.pdbx_seq_one_letter_code
_entity_poly.pdbx_strand_id
1 'polypeptide(L)'
;MSVWRDLPGQERVVEQLKRAVSGSAMTHAWLMTGPPGSGRTNAARAFAAALECEQAAPEAKDCGECPACRTVLAGTHPDVSMVTTENVTYSIEDVRHLISTAHDRPATGRWRIIIVEDADRMTERTTNVLLKAIEEPPPHTVWILCAPSPADVLVTIRSRCRNITLRIPDNADVAELLVRRDGLTPAQAEFAARVSQGHIGVARRLARDEGARQRREDIVNTPFRATNIANAMAAAAHFVEIATAEATASVEERSQADEAALRETFGLSPEESIPRQLRTEFKRLADAAKRRGRRGTTDSIDRALIDLTTFFRDVLTIQLGTGQELVNAHLAPQLTQYANATNPGHSVAAIDHIGTARERIAGNVSPQVAIEALMAAIIVSPRSTTPRSSASPRLTAPRPSAAR
;
A
#
# COMPACT_ATOMS: atom_id res chain seq x y z
N MET A 1 2.30 -22.56 -16.75
CA MET A 1 2.02 -21.92 -15.42
C MET A 1 0.89 -20.91 -15.58
N SER A 2 -0.08 -20.77 -14.64
CA SER A 2 -1.17 -19.80 -14.81
C SER A 2 -0.74 -18.38 -14.40
N VAL A 3 -1.19 -17.34 -15.14
CA VAL A 3 -0.94 -15.92 -14.79
C VAL A 3 -1.55 -15.52 -13.44
N TRP A 4 -2.54 -16.29 -12.95
CA TRP A 4 -3.27 -16.01 -11.71
C TRP A 4 -2.57 -16.50 -10.44
N ARG A 5 -1.52 -17.29 -10.58
CA ARG A 5 -0.87 -17.99 -9.45
C ARG A 5 -0.29 -17.04 -8.39
N ASP A 6 0.00 -15.80 -8.76
CA ASP A 6 0.58 -14.80 -7.87
C ASP A 6 -0.49 -13.85 -7.26
N LEU A 7 -1.75 -14.31 -7.24
CA LEU A 7 -2.89 -13.64 -6.63
C LEU A 7 -3.44 -14.46 -5.45
N PRO A 8 -2.71 -14.56 -4.34
CA PRO A 8 -3.11 -15.36 -3.19
C PRO A 8 -4.44 -14.86 -2.61
N GLY A 9 -5.33 -15.79 -2.24
CA GLY A 9 -6.59 -15.48 -1.60
C GLY A 9 -7.62 -14.73 -2.47
N GLN A 10 -7.47 -14.71 -3.82
CA GLN A 10 -8.33 -13.96 -4.73
C GLN A 10 -9.16 -14.84 -5.66
N GLU A 11 -9.53 -16.07 -5.24
CA GLU A 11 -10.18 -17.09 -6.09
C GLU A 11 -11.44 -16.56 -6.79
N ARG A 12 -12.29 -15.82 -6.06
CA ARG A 12 -13.51 -15.21 -6.60
C ARG A 12 -13.24 -14.15 -7.66
N VAL A 13 -12.20 -13.34 -7.44
CA VAL A 13 -11.76 -12.32 -8.40
C VAL A 13 -11.22 -12.99 -9.65
N VAL A 14 -10.36 -13.99 -9.49
CA VAL A 14 -9.79 -14.78 -10.59
C VAL A 14 -10.89 -15.40 -11.43
N GLU A 15 -11.91 -16.00 -10.81
CA GLU A 15 -13.05 -16.59 -11.54
C GLU A 15 -13.81 -15.54 -12.36
N GLN A 16 -14.06 -14.36 -11.80
CA GLN A 16 -14.73 -13.27 -12.53
C GLN A 16 -13.91 -12.79 -13.72
N LEU A 17 -12.59 -12.64 -13.55
CA LEU A 17 -11.69 -12.23 -14.61
C LEU A 17 -11.55 -13.30 -15.71
N LYS A 18 -11.51 -14.58 -15.36
CA LYS A 18 -11.53 -15.69 -16.31
C LYS A 18 -12.79 -15.70 -17.17
N ARG A 19 -13.96 -15.44 -16.59
CA ARG A 19 -15.22 -15.29 -17.33
C ARG A 19 -15.17 -14.12 -18.32
N ALA A 20 -14.52 -13.01 -17.96
CA ALA A 20 -14.32 -11.89 -18.87
C ALA A 20 -13.39 -12.25 -20.03
N VAL A 21 -12.27 -12.93 -19.76
CA VAL A 21 -11.32 -13.39 -20.79
C VAL A 21 -11.97 -14.35 -21.76
N SER A 22 -12.90 -15.22 -21.31
CA SER A 22 -13.66 -16.13 -22.17
C SER A 22 -14.73 -15.42 -23.02
N GLY A 23 -14.94 -14.12 -22.84
CA GLY A 23 -15.87 -13.29 -23.61
C GLY A 23 -17.29 -13.17 -23.04
N SER A 24 -17.64 -13.97 -22.01
CA SER A 24 -19.03 -13.99 -21.49
C SER A 24 -19.41 -12.75 -20.67
N ALA A 25 -18.42 -11.93 -20.27
CA ALA A 25 -18.65 -10.77 -19.41
C ALA A 25 -17.61 -9.66 -19.64
N MET A 26 -17.03 -9.60 -20.85
CA MET A 26 -16.04 -8.59 -21.19
C MET A 26 -16.65 -7.19 -21.29
N THR A 27 -15.92 -6.19 -20.80
CA THR A 27 -16.24 -4.78 -20.94
C THR A 27 -14.94 -4.01 -21.18
N HIS A 28 -15.06 -2.80 -21.71
CA HIS A 28 -13.92 -1.95 -22.04
C HIS A 28 -13.35 -1.18 -20.84
N ALA A 29 -14.04 -1.12 -19.70
CA ALA A 29 -13.58 -0.38 -18.52
C ALA A 29 -13.77 -1.19 -17.23
N TRP A 30 -12.69 -1.30 -16.48
CA TRP A 30 -12.59 -2.04 -15.22
C TRP A 30 -12.07 -1.14 -14.12
N LEU A 31 -12.63 -1.28 -12.93
CA LEU A 31 -12.15 -0.62 -11.72
C LEU A 31 -11.76 -1.70 -10.71
N MET A 32 -10.47 -1.89 -10.50
CA MET A 32 -9.93 -2.82 -9.52
C MET A 32 -9.69 -2.09 -8.20
N THR A 33 -10.46 -2.43 -7.19
CA THR A 33 -10.39 -1.80 -5.87
C THR A 33 -9.95 -2.78 -4.79
N GLY A 34 -9.42 -2.26 -3.72
CA GLY A 34 -8.97 -3.04 -2.55
C GLY A 34 -7.91 -2.27 -1.77
N PRO A 35 -7.75 -2.56 -0.47
CA PRO A 35 -6.77 -1.88 0.37
C PRO A 35 -5.34 -1.98 -0.19
N PRO A 36 -4.41 -1.08 0.20
CA PRO A 36 -3.00 -1.24 -0.12
C PRO A 36 -2.51 -2.65 0.26
N GLY A 37 -1.77 -3.28 -0.66
CA GLY A 37 -1.29 -4.66 -0.45
C GLY A 37 -2.21 -5.78 -0.93
N SER A 38 -3.47 -5.50 -1.29
CA SER A 38 -4.40 -6.52 -1.82
C SER A 38 -4.02 -7.12 -3.17
N GLY A 39 -3.01 -6.56 -3.87
CA GLY A 39 -2.54 -7.08 -5.15
C GLY A 39 -3.25 -6.52 -6.38
N ARG A 40 -3.89 -5.34 -6.30
CA ARG A 40 -4.61 -4.70 -7.42
C ARG A 40 -3.81 -4.65 -8.72
N THR A 41 -2.58 -4.12 -8.65
CA THR A 41 -1.68 -4.03 -9.80
C THR A 41 -1.32 -5.38 -10.38
N ASN A 42 -1.09 -6.38 -9.51
CA ASN A 42 -0.81 -7.75 -9.95
C ASN A 42 -2.04 -8.36 -10.63
N ALA A 43 -3.25 -8.12 -10.11
CA ALA A 43 -4.50 -8.58 -10.72
C ALA A 43 -4.73 -7.91 -12.08
N ALA A 44 -4.49 -6.58 -12.19
CA ALA A 44 -4.59 -5.85 -13.44
C ALA A 44 -3.61 -6.40 -14.49
N ARG A 45 -2.37 -6.66 -14.09
CA ARG A 45 -1.32 -7.20 -14.95
C ARG A 45 -1.63 -8.65 -15.38
N ALA A 46 -2.09 -9.48 -14.45
CA ALA A 46 -2.50 -10.86 -14.75
C ALA A 46 -3.71 -10.90 -15.71
N PHE A 47 -4.65 -9.98 -15.51
CA PHE A 47 -5.80 -9.85 -16.41
C PHE A 47 -5.39 -9.41 -17.81
N ALA A 48 -4.52 -8.41 -17.92
CA ALA A 48 -3.95 -7.99 -19.20
C ALA A 48 -3.20 -9.15 -19.90
N ALA A 49 -2.40 -9.91 -19.14
CA ALA A 49 -1.69 -11.08 -19.69
C ALA A 49 -2.64 -12.17 -20.19
N ALA A 50 -3.76 -12.40 -19.51
CA ALA A 50 -4.77 -13.35 -19.95
C ALA A 50 -5.52 -12.86 -21.20
N LEU A 51 -5.79 -11.55 -21.33
CA LEU A 51 -6.43 -10.96 -22.52
C LEU A 51 -5.54 -11.06 -23.76
N GLU A 52 -4.22 -10.89 -23.60
CA GLU A 52 -3.22 -10.97 -24.67
C GLU A 52 -2.71 -12.40 -24.92
N CYS A 53 -3.12 -13.37 -24.12
CA CYS A 53 -2.63 -14.74 -24.23
C CYS A 53 -2.90 -15.33 -25.63
N GLU A 54 -1.85 -15.89 -26.23
CA GLU A 54 -1.85 -16.45 -27.60
C GLU A 54 -2.56 -17.80 -27.72
N GLN A 55 -2.93 -18.43 -26.59
CA GLN A 55 -3.65 -19.70 -26.62
C GLN A 55 -5.03 -19.55 -27.32
N ALA A 56 -5.35 -20.51 -28.18
CA ALA A 56 -6.58 -20.45 -28.96
C ALA A 56 -7.83 -20.76 -28.12
N ALA A 57 -7.72 -21.74 -27.22
CA ALA A 57 -8.85 -22.15 -26.38
C ALA A 57 -9.11 -21.11 -25.27
N PRO A 58 -10.35 -20.63 -25.13
CA PRO A 58 -10.69 -19.60 -24.13
C PRO A 58 -10.31 -19.97 -22.70
N GLU A 59 -10.45 -21.25 -22.33
CA GLU A 59 -10.11 -21.81 -21.02
C GLU A 59 -8.59 -21.90 -20.78
N ALA A 60 -7.76 -21.86 -21.82
CA ALA A 60 -6.31 -21.90 -21.76
C ALA A 60 -5.67 -20.50 -21.82
N LYS A 61 -6.46 -19.44 -21.92
CA LYS A 61 -6.00 -18.05 -22.02
C LYS A 61 -5.44 -17.47 -20.70
N ASP A 62 -4.67 -18.26 -19.98
CA ASP A 62 -3.98 -17.83 -18.77
C ASP A 62 -2.63 -18.54 -18.60
N CYS A 63 -2.04 -18.98 -19.72
CA CYS A 63 -0.91 -19.91 -19.69
C CYS A 63 0.33 -19.38 -18.96
N GLY A 64 0.58 -18.06 -18.94
CA GLY A 64 1.76 -17.45 -18.29
C GLY A 64 3.12 -17.74 -18.95
N GLU A 65 3.16 -18.48 -20.08
CA GLU A 65 4.38 -18.99 -20.71
C GLU A 65 4.56 -18.50 -22.15
N CYS A 66 3.50 -18.17 -22.86
CA CYS A 66 3.62 -17.63 -24.23
C CYS A 66 4.33 -16.27 -24.22
N PRO A 67 4.91 -15.84 -25.34
CA PRO A 67 5.61 -14.55 -25.46
C PRO A 67 4.78 -13.37 -24.95
N ALA A 68 3.50 -13.28 -25.35
CA ALA A 68 2.63 -12.21 -24.90
C ALA A 68 2.44 -12.23 -23.36
N CYS A 69 2.13 -13.37 -22.75
CA CYS A 69 2.01 -13.47 -21.29
C CYS A 69 3.30 -13.03 -20.58
N ARG A 70 4.45 -13.50 -21.04
CA ARG A 70 5.75 -13.16 -20.43
C ARG A 70 6.06 -11.67 -20.52
N THR A 71 5.87 -11.07 -21.69
CA THR A 71 6.14 -9.63 -21.90
C THR A 71 5.18 -8.74 -21.13
N VAL A 72 3.88 -9.11 -21.01
CA VAL A 72 2.91 -8.38 -20.16
C VAL A 72 3.31 -8.48 -18.69
N LEU A 73 3.63 -9.66 -18.20
CA LEU A 73 4.04 -9.85 -16.79
C LEU A 73 5.36 -9.13 -16.48
N ALA A 74 6.27 -9.05 -17.45
CA ALA A 74 7.51 -8.28 -17.34
C ALA A 74 7.30 -6.76 -17.49
N GLY A 75 6.13 -6.29 -17.98
CA GLY A 75 5.84 -4.88 -18.22
C GLY A 75 6.46 -4.31 -19.50
N THR A 76 6.81 -5.17 -20.48
CA THR A 76 7.47 -4.79 -21.75
C THR A 76 6.61 -5.04 -22.98
N HIS A 77 5.34 -5.42 -22.81
CA HIS A 77 4.44 -5.66 -23.95
C HIS A 77 4.06 -4.34 -24.63
N PRO A 78 4.20 -4.21 -25.98
CA PRO A 78 3.97 -2.95 -26.68
C PRO A 78 2.52 -2.45 -26.59
N ASP A 79 1.56 -3.34 -26.46
CA ASP A 79 0.13 -3.01 -26.43
C ASP A 79 -0.45 -2.86 -25.03
N VAL A 80 0.36 -3.07 -23.98
CA VAL A 80 -0.04 -2.93 -22.57
C VAL A 80 0.75 -1.80 -21.94
N SER A 81 0.10 -0.69 -21.67
CA SER A 81 0.70 0.46 -20.99
C SER A 81 0.29 0.47 -19.54
N MET A 82 1.26 0.41 -18.62
CA MET A 82 1.02 0.56 -17.20
C MET A 82 1.54 1.93 -16.76
N VAL A 83 0.64 2.76 -16.25
CA VAL A 83 0.94 4.14 -15.91
C VAL A 83 0.66 4.39 -14.43
N THR A 84 1.64 4.98 -13.78
CA THR A 84 1.56 5.49 -12.41
C THR A 84 2.02 6.94 -12.41
N THR A 85 1.40 7.79 -11.60
CA THR A 85 1.90 9.15 -11.46
C THR A 85 3.11 9.17 -10.53
N GLU A 86 4.12 9.92 -10.91
CA GLU A 86 5.28 10.21 -10.06
C GLU A 86 5.03 11.42 -9.16
N ASN A 87 3.97 12.17 -9.44
CA ASN A 87 3.53 13.32 -8.67
C ASN A 87 2.48 12.90 -7.60
N VAL A 88 2.10 13.82 -6.75
CA VAL A 88 1.02 13.60 -5.77
C VAL A 88 -0.31 13.35 -6.48
N THR A 89 -0.55 14.03 -7.61
CA THR A 89 -1.76 13.87 -8.45
C THR A 89 -1.39 13.76 -9.91
N TYR A 90 -2.26 13.16 -10.72
CA TYR A 90 -2.12 13.14 -12.17
C TYR A 90 -2.29 14.55 -12.75
N SER A 91 -1.42 14.93 -13.68
CA SER A 91 -1.59 16.16 -14.45
C SER A 91 -2.57 15.95 -15.62
N ILE A 92 -3.09 17.05 -16.17
CA ILE A 92 -3.94 16.98 -17.38
C ILE A 92 -3.15 16.44 -18.58
N GLU A 93 -1.85 16.74 -18.64
CA GLU A 93 -0.96 16.27 -19.71
C GLU A 93 -0.76 14.76 -19.63
N ASP A 94 -0.57 14.21 -18.43
CA ASP A 94 -0.49 12.76 -18.21
C ASP A 94 -1.75 12.08 -18.74
N VAL A 95 -2.94 12.60 -18.37
CA VAL A 95 -4.22 12.01 -18.80
C VAL A 95 -4.43 12.15 -20.30
N ARG A 96 -4.05 13.28 -20.91
CA ARG A 96 -4.12 13.44 -22.38
C ARG A 96 -3.18 12.46 -23.11
N HIS A 97 -2.01 12.22 -22.56
CA HIS A 97 -1.09 11.22 -23.10
C HIS A 97 -1.68 9.81 -23.02
N LEU A 98 -2.32 9.45 -21.90
CA LEU A 98 -3.05 8.18 -21.76
C LEU A 98 -4.13 8.01 -22.85
N ILE A 99 -4.92 9.08 -23.08
CA ILE A 99 -5.98 9.07 -24.10
C ILE A 99 -5.37 8.92 -25.50
N SER A 100 -4.30 9.64 -25.81
CA SER A 100 -3.60 9.48 -27.07
C SER A 100 -3.13 8.05 -27.28
N THR A 101 -2.48 7.48 -26.27
CA THR A 101 -2.00 6.08 -26.29
C THR A 101 -3.15 5.08 -26.48
N ALA A 102 -4.33 5.36 -25.91
CA ALA A 102 -5.51 4.51 -26.05
C ALA A 102 -6.10 4.49 -27.46
N HIS A 103 -5.83 5.53 -28.29
CA HIS A 103 -6.26 5.62 -29.69
C HIS A 103 -5.34 4.88 -30.66
N ASP A 104 -4.14 4.47 -30.22
CA ASP A 104 -3.24 3.67 -31.03
C ASP A 104 -3.83 2.27 -31.22
N ARG A 105 -3.77 1.75 -32.45
CA ARG A 105 -4.17 0.38 -32.73
C ARG A 105 -3.19 -0.59 -32.06
N PRO A 106 -3.67 -1.75 -31.56
CA PRO A 106 -2.77 -2.81 -31.11
C PRO A 106 -1.74 -3.13 -32.22
N ALA A 107 -0.47 -3.23 -31.84
CA ALA A 107 0.63 -3.51 -32.77
C ALA A 107 0.82 -5.03 -32.98
N THR A 108 0.69 -5.82 -31.91
CA THR A 108 0.95 -7.26 -31.90
C THR A 108 -0.18 -8.04 -31.24
N GLY A 109 -0.86 -7.42 -30.25
CA GLY A 109 -1.90 -8.03 -29.45
C GLY A 109 -3.31 -7.89 -30.03
N ARG A 110 -4.27 -8.40 -29.26
CA ARG A 110 -5.72 -8.30 -29.59
C ARG A 110 -6.33 -7.03 -29.03
N TRP A 111 -5.74 -6.50 -27.97
CA TRP A 111 -6.25 -5.38 -27.20
C TRP A 111 -5.20 -4.31 -26.99
N ARG A 112 -5.60 -3.06 -26.96
CA ARG A 112 -4.83 -1.94 -26.40
C ARG A 112 -5.23 -1.79 -24.96
N ILE A 113 -4.35 -2.12 -24.01
CA ILE A 113 -4.68 -2.15 -22.59
C ILE A 113 -3.96 -1.02 -21.86
N ILE A 114 -4.73 -0.19 -21.16
CA ILE A 114 -4.22 0.91 -20.36
C ILE A 114 -4.50 0.60 -18.88
N ILE A 115 -3.47 0.31 -18.13
CA ILE A 115 -3.54 0.10 -16.67
C ILE A 115 -3.15 1.41 -16.00
N VAL A 116 -4.05 2.00 -15.23
CA VAL A 116 -3.82 3.22 -14.48
C VAL A 116 -3.74 2.87 -13.00
N GLU A 117 -2.54 2.96 -12.44
CA GLU A 117 -2.34 2.80 -10.99
C GLU A 117 -2.74 4.08 -10.26
N ASP A 118 -3.18 3.93 -9.00
CA ASP A 118 -3.57 5.05 -8.13
C ASP A 118 -4.57 6.03 -8.81
N ALA A 119 -5.64 5.50 -9.41
CA ALA A 119 -6.67 6.30 -10.05
C ALA A 119 -7.39 7.27 -9.08
N ASP A 120 -7.33 7.02 -7.78
CA ASP A 120 -7.75 7.91 -6.69
C ASP A 120 -6.96 9.23 -6.66
N ARG A 121 -5.77 9.27 -7.24
CA ARG A 121 -4.95 10.48 -7.36
C ARG A 121 -5.34 11.37 -8.55
N MET A 122 -6.36 11.00 -9.29
CA MET A 122 -6.95 11.88 -10.32
C MET A 122 -7.85 12.92 -9.65
N THR A 123 -7.57 14.20 -9.91
CA THR A 123 -8.46 15.29 -9.50
C THR A 123 -9.76 15.26 -10.31
N GLU A 124 -10.81 15.95 -9.85
CA GLU A 124 -12.05 16.06 -10.61
C GLU A 124 -11.80 16.56 -12.05
N ARG A 125 -10.91 17.54 -12.21
CA ARG A 125 -10.55 18.10 -13.52
C ARG A 125 -9.89 17.07 -14.43
N THR A 126 -8.95 16.28 -13.94
CA THR A 126 -8.27 15.24 -14.72
C THR A 126 -9.19 14.08 -15.03
N THR A 127 -10.06 13.71 -14.07
CA THR A 127 -11.09 12.69 -14.26
C THR A 127 -12.07 13.06 -15.37
N ASN A 128 -12.52 14.33 -15.41
CA ASN A 128 -13.43 14.79 -16.45
C ASN A 128 -12.81 14.74 -17.88
N VAL A 129 -11.51 14.89 -17.99
CA VAL A 129 -10.80 14.71 -19.27
C VAL A 129 -10.82 13.24 -19.70
N LEU A 130 -10.72 12.29 -18.75
CA LEU A 130 -10.72 10.86 -19.04
C LEU A 130 -12.11 10.29 -19.37
N LEU A 131 -13.19 10.91 -18.85
CA LEU A 131 -14.56 10.42 -18.97
C LEU A 131 -14.95 10.07 -20.41
N LYS A 132 -14.65 10.95 -21.36
CA LYS A 132 -15.02 10.75 -22.77
C LYS A 132 -14.34 9.50 -23.37
N ALA A 133 -13.08 9.26 -23.01
CA ALA A 133 -12.33 8.10 -23.48
C ALA A 133 -12.80 6.77 -22.83
N ILE A 134 -13.46 6.86 -21.67
CA ILE A 134 -14.08 5.70 -21.02
C ILE A 134 -15.49 5.45 -21.56
N GLU A 135 -16.24 6.52 -21.89
CA GLU A 135 -17.60 6.40 -22.44
C GLU A 135 -17.60 5.88 -23.88
N GLU A 136 -16.70 6.41 -24.70
CA GLU A 136 -16.57 6.11 -26.13
C GLU A 136 -15.15 5.63 -26.43
N PRO A 137 -14.78 4.42 -25.95
CA PRO A 137 -13.43 3.92 -26.15
C PRO A 137 -13.18 3.58 -27.62
N PRO A 138 -11.95 3.74 -28.10
CA PRO A 138 -11.57 3.21 -29.40
C PRO A 138 -11.78 1.70 -29.48
N PRO A 139 -12.01 1.13 -30.66
CA PRO A 139 -12.14 -0.32 -30.84
C PRO A 139 -10.94 -1.07 -30.27
N HIS A 140 -11.19 -2.18 -29.60
CA HIS A 140 -10.16 -3.03 -28.96
C HIS A 140 -9.38 -2.37 -27.83
N THR A 141 -9.86 -1.29 -27.21
CA THR A 141 -9.25 -0.65 -26.07
C THR A 141 -9.88 -1.12 -24.76
N VAL A 142 -9.02 -1.41 -23.76
CA VAL A 142 -9.45 -1.80 -22.41
C VAL A 142 -8.77 -0.90 -21.38
N TRP A 143 -9.58 -0.27 -20.56
CA TRP A 143 -9.14 0.53 -19.41
C TRP A 143 -9.21 -0.30 -18.13
N ILE A 144 -8.13 -0.33 -17.35
CA ILE A 144 -8.08 -0.96 -16.03
C ILE A 144 -7.59 0.08 -15.04
N LEU A 145 -8.51 0.61 -14.24
CA LEU A 145 -8.22 1.61 -13.20
C LEU A 145 -8.02 0.89 -11.86
N CYS A 146 -6.98 1.26 -11.11
CA CYS A 146 -6.72 0.71 -9.79
C CYS A 146 -6.86 1.80 -8.74
N ALA A 147 -7.63 1.56 -7.66
CA ALA A 147 -7.84 2.50 -6.56
C ALA A 147 -7.99 1.76 -5.21
N PRO A 148 -7.66 2.40 -4.06
CA PRO A 148 -7.81 1.76 -2.75
C PRO A 148 -9.26 1.39 -2.42
N SER A 149 -10.22 2.26 -2.75
CA SER A 149 -11.64 2.08 -2.51
C SER A 149 -12.47 2.60 -3.70
N PRO A 150 -13.66 2.04 -3.95
CA PRO A 150 -14.57 2.62 -4.91
C PRO A 150 -15.00 4.07 -4.55
N ALA A 151 -14.96 4.42 -3.26
CA ALA A 151 -15.32 5.76 -2.78
C ALA A 151 -14.27 6.82 -3.18
N ASP A 152 -13.02 6.41 -3.41
CA ASP A 152 -11.92 7.30 -3.77
C ASP A 152 -11.94 7.68 -5.26
N VAL A 153 -12.84 7.06 -6.04
CA VAL A 153 -13.01 7.36 -7.48
C VAL A 153 -14.33 8.06 -7.70
N LEU A 154 -14.30 9.12 -8.51
CA LEU A 154 -15.52 9.88 -8.83
C LEU A 154 -16.64 8.97 -9.36
N VAL A 155 -17.86 9.26 -8.88
CA VAL A 155 -19.06 8.48 -9.23
C VAL A 155 -19.25 8.37 -10.76
N THR A 156 -18.89 9.41 -11.49
CA THR A 156 -18.97 9.45 -12.96
C THR A 156 -18.11 8.40 -13.65
N ILE A 157 -16.90 8.15 -13.17
CA ILE A 157 -16.03 7.05 -13.66
C ILE A 157 -16.55 5.70 -13.14
N ARG A 158 -16.82 5.63 -11.84
CA ARG A 158 -17.24 4.38 -11.18
C ARG A 158 -18.48 3.76 -11.80
N SER A 159 -19.45 4.58 -12.22
CA SER A 159 -20.70 4.10 -12.83
C SER A 159 -20.51 3.50 -14.23
N ARG A 160 -19.36 3.74 -14.88
CA ARG A 160 -19.02 3.25 -16.22
C ARG A 160 -18.03 2.10 -16.21
N CYS A 161 -17.46 1.81 -15.06
CA CYS A 161 -16.49 0.73 -14.88
C CYS A 161 -17.14 -0.49 -14.22
N ARG A 162 -16.77 -1.68 -14.66
CA ARG A 162 -17.05 -2.89 -13.91
C ARG A 162 -16.13 -2.97 -12.71
N ASN A 163 -16.72 -2.95 -11.51
CA ASN A 163 -15.93 -3.01 -10.30
C ASN A 163 -15.55 -4.45 -9.92
N ILE A 164 -14.27 -4.63 -9.59
CA ILE A 164 -13.67 -5.85 -9.03
C ILE A 164 -13.02 -5.45 -7.71
N THR A 165 -13.47 -6.05 -6.61
CA THR A 165 -12.94 -5.75 -5.28
C THR A 165 -12.06 -6.88 -4.79
N LEU A 166 -10.78 -6.56 -4.55
CA LEU A 166 -9.80 -7.46 -3.95
C LEU A 166 -9.84 -7.33 -2.42
N ARG A 167 -9.60 -8.43 -1.75
CA ARG A 167 -9.40 -8.45 -0.29
C ARG A 167 -7.91 -8.45 0.06
N ILE A 168 -7.59 -8.13 1.30
CA ILE A 168 -6.25 -8.42 1.83
C ILE A 168 -6.14 -9.95 1.94
N PRO A 169 -5.09 -10.56 1.37
CA PRO A 169 -4.88 -12.01 1.53
C PRO A 169 -4.58 -12.36 2.98
N ASP A 170 -4.90 -13.58 3.37
CA ASP A 170 -4.55 -14.10 4.67
C ASP A 170 -3.03 -14.28 4.81
N ASN A 171 -2.49 -14.20 6.03
CA ASN A 171 -1.07 -14.33 6.26
C ASN A 171 -0.51 -15.67 5.74
N ALA A 172 -1.28 -16.75 5.82
CA ALA A 172 -0.90 -18.06 5.30
C ALA A 172 -0.73 -18.06 3.78
N ASP A 173 -1.67 -17.44 3.05
CA ASP A 173 -1.61 -17.31 1.59
C ASP A 173 -0.40 -16.49 1.14
N VAL A 174 -0.07 -15.41 1.88
CA VAL A 174 1.11 -14.59 1.59
C VAL A 174 2.39 -15.34 1.90
N ALA A 175 2.46 -16.08 3.01
CA ALA A 175 3.62 -16.89 3.36
C ALA A 175 3.88 -17.97 2.30
N GLU A 176 2.85 -18.69 1.85
CA GLU A 176 2.97 -19.68 0.78
C GLU A 176 3.49 -19.05 -0.53
N LEU A 177 2.96 -17.88 -0.90
CA LEU A 177 3.45 -17.14 -2.07
C LEU A 177 4.94 -16.81 -1.95
N LEU A 178 5.39 -16.33 -0.79
CA LEU A 178 6.79 -15.97 -0.55
C LEU A 178 7.72 -17.17 -0.59
N VAL A 179 7.32 -18.30 0.00
CA VAL A 179 8.08 -19.56 -0.10
C VAL A 179 8.21 -20.00 -1.55
N ARG A 180 7.10 -20.04 -2.28
CA ARG A 180 7.05 -20.53 -3.66
C ARG A 180 7.79 -19.61 -4.64
N ARG A 181 7.60 -18.29 -4.54
CA ARG A 181 8.11 -17.33 -5.53
C ARG A 181 9.49 -16.80 -5.20
N ASP A 182 9.73 -16.53 -3.93
CA ASP A 182 10.95 -15.85 -3.48
C ASP A 182 11.94 -16.82 -2.80
N GLY A 183 11.59 -18.11 -2.65
CA GLY A 183 12.46 -19.16 -2.11
C GLY A 183 12.78 -19.00 -0.61
N LEU A 184 11.91 -18.33 0.14
CA LEU A 184 12.10 -18.12 1.57
C LEU A 184 11.84 -19.39 2.37
N THR A 185 12.46 -19.49 3.55
CA THR A 185 12.07 -20.52 4.51
C THR A 185 10.67 -20.25 5.05
N PRO A 186 9.91 -21.29 5.44
CA PRO A 186 8.56 -21.10 6.01
C PRO A 186 8.53 -20.10 7.17
N ALA A 187 9.50 -20.18 8.09
CA ALA A 187 9.58 -19.29 9.25
C ALA A 187 9.80 -17.81 8.86
N GLN A 188 10.66 -17.56 7.86
CA GLN A 188 10.85 -16.19 7.34
C GLN A 188 9.61 -15.66 6.63
N ALA A 189 8.93 -16.51 5.86
CA ALA A 189 7.73 -16.15 5.13
C ALA A 189 6.55 -15.86 6.07
N GLU A 190 6.33 -16.70 7.09
CA GLU A 190 5.30 -16.50 8.13
C GLU A 190 5.54 -15.21 8.91
N PHE A 191 6.78 -14.96 9.34
CA PHE A 191 7.14 -13.70 10.02
C PHE A 191 6.84 -12.50 9.12
N ALA A 192 7.31 -12.50 7.88
CA ALA A 192 7.13 -11.39 6.95
C ALA A 192 5.66 -11.15 6.62
N ALA A 193 4.88 -12.21 6.41
CA ALA A 193 3.44 -12.13 6.15
C ALA A 193 2.67 -11.53 7.34
N ARG A 194 2.96 -11.98 8.56
CA ARG A 194 2.33 -11.52 9.79
C ARG A 194 2.61 -10.02 10.03
N VAL A 195 3.88 -9.60 10.02
CA VAL A 195 4.25 -8.22 10.31
C VAL A 195 3.82 -7.24 9.23
N SER A 196 3.62 -7.70 8.00
CA SER A 196 3.09 -6.90 6.88
C SER A 196 1.56 -6.85 6.83
N GLN A 197 0.88 -7.65 7.67
CA GLN A 197 -0.59 -7.78 7.71
C GLN A 197 -1.17 -8.12 6.32
N GLY A 198 -0.58 -9.09 5.62
CA GLY A 198 -1.02 -9.53 4.30
C GLY A 198 -0.61 -8.62 3.14
N HIS A 199 0.14 -7.54 3.39
CA HIS A 199 0.62 -6.67 2.31
C HIS A 199 1.80 -7.32 1.57
N ILE A 200 1.55 -7.94 0.42
CA ILE A 200 2.53 -8.76 -0.33
C ILE A 200 3.85 -8.00 -0.60
N GLY A 201 3.76 -6.75 -1.08
CA GLY A 201 4.95 -5.95 -1.39
C GLY A 201 5.83 -5.66 -0.17
N VAL A 202 5.21 -5.34 0.96
CA VAL A 202 5.91 -5.11 2.23
C VAL A 202 6.47 -6.40 2.79
N ALA A 203 5.71 -7.50 2.77
CA ALA A 203 6.16 -8.81 3.19
C ALA A 203 7.44 -9.22 2.44
N ARG A 204 7.42 -9.07 1.12
CA ARG A 204 8.58 -9.37 0.26
C ARG A 204 9.80 -8.53 0.61
N ARG A 205 9.61 -7.22 0.84
CA ARG A 205 10.69 -6.31 1.23
C ARG A 205 11.27 -6.68 2.58
N LEU A 206 10.44 -6.84 3.59
CA LEU A 206 10.87 -7.24 4.94
C LEU A 206 11.57 -8.60 4.96
N ALA A 207 11.20 -9.51 4.06
CA ALA A 207 11.83 -10.81 3.94
C ALA A 207 13.27 -10.73 3.37
N ARG A 208 13.54 -9.79 2.47
CA ARG A 208 14.80 -9.68 1.71
C ARG A 208 15.78 -8.65 2.27
N ASP A 209 15.27 -7.56 2.85
CA ASP A 209 16.06 -6.42 3.32
C ASP A 209 16.08 -6.39 4.85
N GLU A 210 17.26 -6.66 5.44
CA GLU A 210 17.46 -6.57 6.88
C GLU A 210 17.37 -5.15 7.39
N GLY A 211 17.83 -4.18 6.61
CA GLY A 211 17.70 -2.76 6.95
C GLY A 211 16.24 -2.32 7.04
N ALA A 212 15.38 -2.83 6.15
CA ALA A 212 13.93 -2.57 6.24
C ALA A 212 13.31 -3.18 7.52
N ARG A 213 13.75 -4.39 7.91
CA ARG A 213 13.32 -4.99 9.20
C ARG A 213 13.74 -4.13 10.39
N GLN A 214 15.00 -3.68 10.41
CA GLN A 214 15.52 -2.86 11.49
C GLN A 214 14.77 -1.51 11.57
N ARG A 215 14.59 -0.83 10.45
CA ARG A 215 13.82 0.43 10.40
C ARG A 215 12.38 0.27 10.91
N ARG A 216 11.71 -0.81 10.51
CA ARG A 216 10.38 -1.13 11.04
C ARG A 216 10.40 -1.39 12.55
N GLU A 217 11.37 -2.13 13.03
CA GLU A 217 11.55 -2.40 14.46
C GLU A 217 11.72 -1.09 15.26
N ASP A 218 12.54 -0.18 14.76
CA ASP A 218 12.76 1.13 15.39
C ASP A 218 11.48 1.98 15.42
N ILE A 219 10.65 1.94 14.36
CA ILE A 219 9.33 2.58 14.33
C ILE A 219 8.39 2.00 15.39
N VAL A 220 8.27 0.68 15.44
CA VAL A 220 7.38 -0.01 16.38
C VAL A 220 7.82 0.22 17.83
N ASN A 221 9.11 0.39 18.09
CA ASN A 221 9.66 0.66 19.41
C ASN A 221 9.56 2.15 19.84
N THR A 222 9.11 3.06 18.96
CA THR A 222 9.01 4.49 19.25
C THR A 222 8.20 4.82 20.52
N PRO A 223 7.05 4.17 20.81
CA PRO A 223 6.27 4.47 22.02
C PRO A 223 7.02 4.24 23.33
N PHE A 224 7.96 3.30 23.37
CA PHE A 224 8.78 3.07 24.56
C PHE A 224 9.75 4.20 24.85
N ARG A 225 10.09 5.02 23.84
CA ARG A 225 11.00 6.16 23.95
C ARG A 225 10.27 7.44 24.36
N ALA A 226 8.97 7.57 24.10
CA ALA A 226 8.16 8.76 24.35
C ALA A 226 7.66 8.83 25.82
N THR A 227 8.59 8.97 26.77
CA THR A 227 8.30 8.93 28.22
C THR A 227 7.99 10.31 28.85
N ASN A 228 8.41 11.39 28.18
CA ASN A 228 8.14 12.77 28.54
C ASN A 228 8.19 13.66 27.30
N ILE A 229 7.85 14.94 27.41
CA ILE A 229 7.76 15.85 26.26
C ILE A 229 9.10 15.95 25.50
N ALA A 230 10.24 16.09 26.18
CA ALA A 230 11.54 16.17 25.52
C ALA A 230 11.87 14.88 24.74
N ASN A 231 11.65 13.73 25.35
CA ASN A 231 11.84 12.43 24.70
C ASN A 231 10.84 12.19 23.57
N ALA A 232 9.60 12.67 23.68
CA ALA A 232 8.60 12.60 22.64
C ALA A 232 9.03 13.41 21.40
N MET A 233 9.57 14.60 21.58
CA MET A 233 10.10 15.42 20.47
C MET A 233 11.29 14.72 19.79
N ALA A 234 12.23 14.18 20.56
CA ALA A 234 13.34 13.40 20.04
C ALA A 234 12.87 12.13 19.30
N ALA A 235 11.90 11.43 19.84
CA ALA A 235 11.29 10.26 19.20
C ALA A 235 10.59 10.61 17.89
N ALA A 236 9.91 11.77 17.83
CA ALA A 236 9.28 12.27 16.61
C ALA A 236 10.31 12.57 15.51
N ALA A 237 11.39 13.26 15.84
CA ALA A 237 12.47 13.55 14.90
C ALA A 237 13.09 12.25 14.35
N HIS A 238 13.39 11.30 15.22
CA HIS A 238 13.94 10.00 14.84
C HIS A 238 12.96 9.19 13.98
N PHE A 239 11.66 9.21 14.29
CA PHE A 239 10.62 8.57 13.47
C PHE A 239 10.63 9.10 12.03
N VAL A 240 10.66 10.42 11.85
CA VAL A 240 10.68 11.05 10.53
C VAL A 240 11.99 10.73 9.79
N GLU A 241 13.11 10.71 10.49
CA GLU A 241 14.41 10.33 9.92
C GLU A 241 14.40 8.90 9.39
N ILE A 242 13.92 7.93 10.17
CA ILE A 242 13.81 6.51 9.77
C ILE A 242 12.90 6.37 8.54
N ALA A 243 11.71 6.99 8.56
CA ALA A 243 10.78 6.91 7.45
C ALA A 243 11.33 7.55 6.17
N THR A 244 12.11 8.64 6.30
CA THR A 244 12.79 9.28 5.17
C THR A 244 13.92 8.41 4.62
N ALA A 245 14.71 7.79 5.50
CA ALA A 245 15.76 6.84 5.09
C ALA A 245 15.18 5.63 4.34
N GLU A 246 14.03 5.12 4.79
CA GLU A 246 13.30 4.04 4.10
C GLU A 246 12.86 4.45 2.70
N ALA A 247 12.31 5.67 2.55
CA ALA A 247 11.92 6.20 1.25
C ALA A 247 13.13 6.32 0.30
N THR A 248 14.24 6.84 0.80
CA THR A 248 15.47 7.01 0.01
C THR A 248 16.00 5.66 -0.46
N ALA A 249 16.14 4.68 0.43
CA ALA A 249 16.60 3.34 0.11
C ALA A 249 15.70 2.66 -0.96
N SER A 250 14.37 2.82 -0.84
CA SER A 250 13.42 2.27 -1.80
C SER A 250 13.52 2.90 -3.18
N VAL A 251 13.76 4.21 -3.24
CA VAL A 251 13.92 4.94 -4.51
C VAL A 251 15.26 4.58 -5.17
N GLU A 252 16.34 4.47 -4.40
CA GLU A 252 17.64 4.08 -4.90
C GLU A 252 17.64 2.68 -5.49
N GLU A 253 17.07 1.68 -4.78
CA GLU A 253 16.94 0.31 -5.26
C GLU A 253 16.19 0.26 -6.60
N ARG A 254 15.05 0.97 -6.70
CA ARG A 254 14.27 1.03 -7.93
C ARG A 254 15.00 1.77 -9.03
N SER A 255 15.68 2.88 -8.71
CA SER A 255 16.43 3.66 -9.71
C SER A 255 17.58 2.86 -10.31
N GLN A 256 18.28 2.08 -9.48
CA GLN A 256 19.34 1.18 -9.94
C GLN A 256 18.79 0.08 -10.86
N ALA A 257 17.65 -0.51 -10.50
CA ALA A 257 16.99 -1.52 -11.32
C ALA A 257 16.51 -0.95 -12.67
N ASP A 258 15.89 0.23 -12.66
CA ASP A 258 15.42 0.92 -13.86
C ASP A 258 16.62 1.31 -14.77
N GLU A 259 17.73 1.78 -14.18
CA GLU A 259 18.95 2.11 -14.94
C GLU A 259 19.59 0.86 -15.54
N ALA A 260 19.68 -0.23 -14.79
CA ALA A 260 20.21 -1.49 -15.28
C ALA A 260 19.37 -2.03 -16.45
N ALA A 261 18.04 -1.99 -16.34
CA ALA A 261 17.15 -2.40 -17.43
C ALA A 261 17.30 -1.51 -18.69
N LEU A 262 17.48 -0.20 -18.48
CA LEU A 262 17.72 0.73 -19.61
C LEU A 262 19.06 0.46 -20.27
N ARG A 263 20.11 0.20 -19.50
CA ARG A 263 21.44 -0.20 -20.03
C ARG A 263 21.36 -1.49 -20.83
N GLU A 264 20.69 -2.50 -20.30
CA GLU A 264 20.47 -3.79 -21.00
C GLU A 264 19.71 -3.59 -22.31
N THR A 265 18.67 -2.74 -22.33
CA THR A 265 17.88 -2.42 -23.54
C THR A 265 18.75 -1.83 -24.64
N PHE A 266 19.75 -1.02 -24.28
CA PHE A 266 20.67 -0.40 -25.26
C PHE A 266 21.99 -1.15 -25.46
N GLY A 267 22.14 -2.34 -24.85
CA GLY A 267 23.35 -3.16 -24.96
C GLY A 267 24.58 -2.54 -24.28
N LEU A 268 24.39 -1.68 -23.28
CA LEU A 268 25.47 -1.02 -22.53
C LEU A 268 25.88 -1.87 -21.33
N SER A 269 27.18 -2.02 -21.12
CA SER A 269 27.70 -2.63 -19.89
C SER A 269 27.50 -1.70 -18.67
N PRO A 270 27.49 -2.23 -17.42
CA PRO A 270 27.29 -1.43 -16.22
C PRO A 270 28.31 -0.29 -16.06
N GLU A 271 29.54 -0.49 -16.51
CA GLU A 271 30.64 0.48 -16.38
C GLU A 271 30.82 1.38 -17.60
N GLU A 272 30.07 1.14 -18.66
CA GLU A 272 30.20 1.89 -19.91
C GLU A 272 29.64 3.31 -19.78
N SER A 273 30.34 4.30 -20.35
CA SER A 273 29.89 5.69 -20.35
C SER A 273 28.65 5.86 -21.23
N ILE A 274 27.66 6.62 -20.74
CA ILE A 274 26.40 6.87 -21.46
C ILE A 274 26.67 7.65 -22.76
N PRO A 275 26.37 7.09 -23.95
CA PRO A 275 26.51 7.76 -25.22
C PRO A 275 25.71 9.08 -25.29
N ARG A 276 26.22 10.07 -26.02
CA ARG A 276 25.56 11.39 -26.13
C ARG A 276 24.10 11.30 -26.56
N GLN A 277 23.78 10.39 -27.45
CA GLN A 277 22.43 10.17 -27.99
C GLN A 277 21.42 9.68 -26.93
N LEU A 278 21.88 8.93 -25.92
CA LEU A 278 21.06 8.34 -24.88
C LEU A 278 20.97 9.19 -23.60
N ARG A 279 21.76 10.29 -23.51
CA ARG A 279 21.78 11.14 -22.31
C ARG A 279 20.41 11.69 -21.93
N THR A 280 19.57 11.97 -22.92
CA THR A 280 18.21 12.46 -22.68
C THR A 280 17.35 11.43 -21.97
N GLU A 281 17.43 10.16 -22.35
CA GLU A 281 16.67 9.07 -21.74
C GLU A 281 17.13 8.81 -20.30
N PHE A 282 18.45 8.74 -20.08
CA PHE A 282 19.00 8.60 -18.72
C PHE A 282 18.68 9.81 -17.82
N LYS A 283 18.66 11.04 -18.39
CA LYS A 283 18.24 12.23 -17.66
C LYS A 283 16.76 12.17 -17.28
N ARG A 284 15.89 11.74 -18.20
CA ARG A 284 14.45 11.53 -17.92
C ARG A 284 14.27 10.54 -16.78
N LEU A 285 15.03 9.43 -16.78
CA LEU A 285 15.00 8.43 -15.72
C LEU A 285 15.43 9.02 -14.36
N ALA A 286 16.51 9.79 -14.33
CA ALA A 286 16.98 10.47 -13.12
C ALA A 286 15.97 11.51 -12.60
N ASP A 287 15.34 12.29 -13.50
CA ASP A 287 14.31 13.25 -13.13
C ASP A 287 13.04 12.54 -12.57
N ALA A 288 12.69 11.39 -13.14
CA ALA A 288 11.64 10.53 -12.66
C ALA A 288 11.95 9.97 -11.25
N ALA A 289 13.17 9.48 -11.03
CA ALA A 289 13.62 9.04 -9.71
C ALA A 289 13.53 10.16 -8.66
N LYS A 290 13.90 11.39 -9.01
CA LYS A 290 13.81 12.55 -8.11
C LYS A 290 12.36 12.92 -7.77
N ARG A 291 11.42 12.83 -8.73
CA ARG A 291 9.98 13.03 -8.46
C ARG A 291 9.43 11.94 -7.56
N ARG A 292 9.77 10.66 -7.82
CA ARG A 292 9.42 9.50 -6.96
C ARG A 292 9.90 9.68 -5.52
N GLY A 293 11.08 10.27 -5.31
CA GLY A 293 11.63 10.51 -3.97
C GLY A 293 10.73 11.39 -3.09
N ARG A 294 10.15 12.45 -3.66
CA ARG A 294 9.21 13.32 -2.91
C ARG A 294 7.93 12.61 -2.50
N ARG A 295 7.36 11.81 -3.40
CA ARG A 295 6.19 10.98 -3.12
C ARG A 295 6.53 9.88 -2.12
N GLY A 296 7.67 9.20 -2.33
CA GLY A 296 8.12 8.08 -1.51
C GLY A 296 8.25 8.43 -0.03
N THR A 297 8.66 9.65 0.31
CA THR A 297 8.73 10.09 1.70
C THR A 297 7.35 10.12 2.37
N THR A 298 6.33 10.67 1.72
CA THR A 298 4.96 10.69 2.27
C THR A 298 4.39 9.27 2.39
N ASP A 299 4.57 8.44 1.38
CA ASP A 299 4.11 7.05 1.38
C ASP A 299 4.84 6.21 2.46
N SER A 300 6.14 6.45 2.69
CA SER A 300 6.92 5.79 3.75
C SER A 300 6.50 6.23 5.14
N ILE A 301 6.21 7.51 5.35
CA ILE A 301 5.70 8.01 6.63
C ILE A 301 4.31 7.43 6.91
N ASP A 302 3.42 7.39 5.92
CA ASP A 302 2.11 6.76 6.07
C ASP A 302 2.25 5.27 6.44
N ARG A 303 3.18 4.56 5.79
CA ARG A 303 3.49 3.18 6.12
C ARG A 303 4.03 3.02 7.54
N ALA A 304 4.95 3.87 7.97
CA ALA A 304 5.48 3.86 9.33
C ALA A 304 4.38 4.11 10.38
N LEU A 305 3.41 4.97 10.09
CA LEU A 305 2.24 5.20 10.94
C LEU A 305 1.31 3.97 11.01
N ILE A 306 1.16 3.24 9.91
CA ILE A 306 0.45 1.95 9.91
C ILE A 306 1.21 0.92 10.77
N ASP A 307 2.53 0.85 10.65
CA ASP A 307 3.35 -0.05 11.49
C ASP A 307 3.24 0.34 12.97
N LEU A 308 3.24 1.63 13.32
CA LEU A 308 3.00 2.10 14.69
C LEU A 308 1.58 1.73 15.20
N THR A 309 0.57 1.73 14.33
CA THR A 309 -0.78 1.28 14.70
C THR A 309 -0.77 -0.17 15.15
N THR A 310 0.10 -1.03 14.59
CA THR A 310 0.19 -2.45 14.99
C THR A 310 0.65 -2.60 16.44
N PHE A 311 1.50 -1.70 16.93
CA PHE A 311 1.92 -1.68 18.34
C PHE A 311 0.71 -1.47 19.28
N PHE A 312 -0.08 -0.43 19.05
CA PHE A 312 -1.25 -0.12 19.90
C PHE A 312 -2.36 -1.15 19.75
N ARG A 313 -2.53 -1.76 18.56
CA ARG A 313 -3.43 -2.90 18.36
C ARG A 313 -3.01 -4.09 19.24
N ASP A 314 -1.72 -4.43 19.24
CA ASP A 314 -1.21 -5.54 20.05
C ASP A 314 -1.34 -5.25 21.56
N VAL A 315 -1.05 -4.01 22.01
CA VAL A 315 -1.28 -3.56 23.38
C VAL A 315 -2.76 -3.71 23.75
N LEU A 316 -3.67 -3.25 22.90
CA LEU A 316 -5.12 -3.36 23.13
C LEU A 316 -5.58 -4.82 23.18
N THR A 317 -5.05 -5.67 22.30
CA THR A 317 -5.30 -7.13 22.29
C THR A 317 -4.94 -7.78 23.64
N ILE A 318 -3.79 -7.41 24.20
CA ILE A 318 -3.35 -7.87 25.53
C ILE A 318 -4.29 -7.34 26.64
N GLN A 319 -4.60 -6.04 26.60
CA GLN A 319 -5.46 -5.38 27.61
C GLN A 319 -6.87 -5.96 27.65
N LEU A 320 -7.42 -6.37 26.51
CA LEU A 320 -8.76 -6.96 26.39
C LEU A 320 -8.77 -8.49 26.58
N GLY A 321 -7.61 -9.13 26.60
CA GLY A 321 -7.50 -10.59 26.78
C GLY A 321 -8.18 -11.39 25.65
N THR A 322 -8.17 -10.89 24.41
CA THR A 322 -8.90 -11.52 23.29
C THR A 322 -8.29 -12.83 22.81
N GLY A 323 -7.05 -13.15 23.19
CA GLY A 323 -6.32 -14.34 22.73
C GLY A 323 -5.92 -14.32 21.25
N GLN A 324 -6.11 -13.19 20.56
CA GLN A 324 -5.68 -13.05 19.17
C GLN A 324 -4.16 -13.01 19.06
N GLU A 325 -3.63 -13.53 17.95
CA GLU A 325 -2.21 -13.48 17.66
C GLU A 325 -1.72 -12.04 17.52
N LEU A 326 -0.59 -11.75 18.17
CA LEU A 326 0.07 -10.45 18.09
C LEU A 326 0.81 -10.30 16.76
N VAL A 327 0.72 -9.14 16.14
CA VAL A 327 1.52 -8.80 14.95
C VAL A 327 3.00 -8.77 15.31
N ASN A 328 3.33 -8.14 16.45
CA ASN A 328 4.70 -8.00 16.97
C ASN A 328 4.97 -9.00 18.10
N ALA A 329 4.69 -10.28 17.89
CA ALA A 329 4.81 -11.33 18.92
C ALA A 329 6.20 -11.42 19.56
N HIS A 330 7.26 -11.05 18.84
CA HIS A 330 8.64 -11.00 19.35
C HIS A 330 8.84 -9.91 20.44
N LEU A 331 7.96 -8.89 20.50
CA LEU A 331 7.93 -7.84 21.53
C LEU A 331 6.94 -8.14 22.66
N ALA A 332 6.35 -9.33 22.74
CA ALA A 332 5.30 -9.65 23.70
C ALA A 332 5.62 -9.27 25.18
N PRO A 333 6.83 -9.47 25.70
CA PRO A 333 7.16 -9.05 27.08
C PRO A 333 7.05 -7.53 27.27
N GLN A 334 7.61 -6.73 26.34
CA GLN A 334 7.59 -5.27 26.39
C GLN A 334 6.17 -4.73 26.17
N LEU A 335 5.41 -5.30 25.22
CA LEU A 335 3.99 -4.98 24.99
C LEU A 335 3.14 -5.24 26.23
N THR A 336 3.37 -6.35 26.92
CA THR A 336 2.69 -6.68 28.16
C THR A 336 3.02 -5.66 29.26
N GLN A 337 4.27 -5.26 29.38
CA GLN A 337 4.67 -4.22 30.33
C GLN A 337 3.97 -2.88 30.04
N TYR A 338 3.92 -2.47 28.77
CA TYR A 338 3.23 -1.25 28.34
C TYR A 338 1.72 -1.34 28.55
N ALA A 339 1.10 -2.50 28.26
CA ALA A 339 -0.31 -2.76 28.48
C ALA A 339 -0.70 -2.62 29.96
N ASN A 340 0.14 -3.13 30.88
CA ASN A 340 -0.06 -3.01 32.33
C ASN A 340 0.13 -1.57 32.85
N ALA A 341 0.97 -0.76 32.20
CA ALA A 341 1.20 0.64 32.54
C ALA A 341 0.09 1.58 32.02
N THR A 342 -0.70 1.14 31.07
CA THR A 342 -1.75 1.93 30.38
C THR A 342 -3.14 1.31 30.57
N ASN A 343 -4.12 1.76 29.81
CA ASN A 343 -5.46 1.21 29.79
C ASN A 343 -6.02 1.19 28.34
N PRO A 344 -7.11 0.43 28.07
CA PRO A 344 -7.68 0.32 26.72
C PRO A 344 -8.06 1.67 26.11
N GLY A 345 -8.55 2.62 26.92
CA GLY A 345 -8.89 3.97 26.44
C GLY A 345 -7.68 4.72 25.91
N HIS A 346 -6.50 4.58 26.54
CA HIS A 346 -5.24 5.15 26.04
C HIS A 346 -4.85 4.53 24.68
N SER A 347 -4.96 3.22 24.54
CA SER A 347 -4.60 2.52 23.31
C SER A 347 -5.51 2.90 22.14
N VAL A 348 -6.83 3.03 22.38
CA VAL A 348 -7.80 3.51 21.37
C VAL A 348 -7.50 4.97 20.99
N ALA A 349 -7.31 5.84 21.98
CA ALA A 349 -6.97 7.25 21.70
C ALA A 349 -5.66 7.39 20.91
N ALA A 350 -4.65 6.56 21.18
CA ALA A 350 -3.40 6.55 20.42
C ALA A 350 -3.62 6.17 18.95
N ILE A 351 -4.48 5.18 18.66
CA ILE A 351 -4.87 4.80 17.30
C ILE A 351 -5.59 5.96 16.60
N ASP A 352 -6.50 6.66 17.28
CA ASP A 352 -7.20 7.82 16.74
C ASP A 352 -6.22 8.98 16.45
N HIS A 353 -5.25 9.23 17.32
CA HIS A 353 -4.20 10.23 17.09
C HIS A 353 -3.31 9.88 15.89
N ILE A 354 -3.01 8.60 15.67
CA ILE A 354 -2.31 8.14 14.46
C ILE A 354 -3.15 8.43 13.23
N GLY A 355 -4.46 8.12 13.25
CA GLY A 355 -5.39 8.46 12.17
C GLY A 355 -5.38 9.96 11.84
N THR A 356 -5.47 10.80 12.88
CA THR A 356 -5.41 12.26 12.76
C THR A 356 -4.09 12.74 12.15
N ALA A 357 -2.95 12.15 12.55
CA ALA A 357 -1.65 12.50 11.98
C ALA A 357 -1.57 12.16 10.48
N ARG A 358 -2.10 11.00 10.07
CA ARG A 358 -2.17 10.59 8.67
C ARG A 358 -3.02 11.55 7.84
N GLU A 359 -4.20 11.93 8.31
CA GLU A 359 -5.09 12.90 7.65
C GLU A 359 -4.41 14.28 7.50
N ARG A 360 -3.73 14.76 8.53
CA ARG A 360 -3.01 16.04 8.49
C ARG A 360 -1.88 16.03 7.46
N ILE A 361 -1.09 14.95 7.40
CA ILE A 361 0.00 14.78 6.43
C ILE A 361 -0.57 14.71 5.00
N ALA A 362 -1.66 13.97 4.79
CA ALA A 362 -2.38 13.96 3.51
C ALA A 362 -2.92 15.34 3.12
N GLY A 363 -3.29 16.17 4.10
CA GLY A 363 -3.67 17.56 3.95
C GLY A 363 -2.50 18.56 3.84
N ASN A 364 -1.28 18.09 3.53
CA ASN A 364 -0.05 18.90 3.38
C ASN A 364 0.47 19.58 4.66
N VAL A 365 0.10 19.12 5.85
CA VAL A 365 0.78 19.53 7.08
C VAL A 365 2.18 18.92 7.11
N SER A 366 3.17 19.66 7.61
CA SER A 366 4.53 19.16 7.77
C SER A 366 4.54 17.83 8.53
N PRO A 367 5.14 16.76 7.99
CA PRO A 367 5.24 15.48 8.69
C PRO A 367 5.86 15.61 10.09
N GLN A 368 6.92 16.40 10.23
CA GLN A 368 7.57 16.64 11.51
C GLN A 368 6.59 17.15 12.57
N VAL A 369 5.81 18.20 12.24
CA VAL A 369 4.82 18.79 13.16
C VAL A 369 3.69 17.81 13.50
N ALA A 370 3.20 17.06 12.51
CA ALA A 370 2.15 16.07 12.74
C ALA A 370 2.62 14.93 13.66
N ILE A 371 3.84 14.44 13.47
CA ILE A 371 4.44 13.38 14.29
C ILE A 371 4.81 13.90 15.69
N GLU A 372 5.29 15.12 15.84
CA GLU A 372 5.54 15.74 17.16
C GLU A 372 4.23 15.83 17.97
N ALA A 373 3.15 16.28 17.34
CA ALA A 373 1.84 16.31 17.99
C ALA A 373 1.34 14.92 18.40
N LEU A 374 1.54 13.91 17.53
CA LEU A 374 1.24 12.52 17.81
C LEU A 374 2.05 12.00 19.01
N MET A 375 3.38 12.16 18.98
CA MET A 375 4.26 11.67 20.04
C MET A 375 3.96 12.32 21.38
N ALA A 376 3.62 13.61 21.40
CA ALA A 376 3.18 14.30 22.61
C ALA A 376 1.84 13.73 23.16
N ALA A 377 0.92 13.34 22.28
CA ALA A 377 -0.39 12.82 22.67
C ALA A 377 -0.33 11.39 23.24
N ILE A 378 0.65 10.57 22.82
CA ILE A 378 0.80 9.19 23.26
C ILE A 378 1.72 9.02 24.48
N ILE A 379 2.21 10.11 25.09
CA ILE A 379 3.03 10.02 26.30
C ILE A 379 2.27 9.29 27.40
N VAL A 380 2.90 8.25 27.95
CA VAL A 380 2.40 7.57 29.12
C VAL A 380 2.72 8.42 30.36
N SER A 381 1.74 9.12 30.88
CA SER A 381 1.88 9.76 32.20
C SER A 381 2.00 8.66 33.27
N PRO A 382 3.04 8.67 34.12
CA PRO A 382 3.10 7.72 35.20
C PRO A 382 1.82 7.84 36.03
N ARG A 383 1.12 6.71 36.21
CA ARG A 383 -0.07 6.67 37.07
C ARG A 383 0.27 7.30 38.40
N SER A 384 -0.40 8.39 38.76
CA SER A 384 -0.41 8.87 40.14
C SER A 384 -1.03 7.75 40.96
N THR A 385 -0.19 7.07 41.71
CA THR A 385 -0.62 6.07 42.74
C THR A 385 -1.21 6.80 43.94
N THR A 386 -2.24 7.58 43.73
CA THR A 386 -3.07 8.11 44.79
C THR A 386 -4.19 7.08 44.99
N PRO A 387 -4.21 6.33 46.08
CA PRO A 387 -5.33 5.47 46.37
C PRO A 387 -6.58 6.35 46.51
N ARG A 388 -7.58 6.12 45.70
CA ARG A 388 -8.89 6.71 45.89
C ARG A 388 -9.34 6.26 47.28
N SER A 389 -9.24 7.16 48.26
CA SER A 389 -9.87 7.05 49.55
C SER A 389 -11.35 6.77 49.34
N SER A 390 -11.77 5.56 49.72
CA SER A 390 -13.17 5.15 49.80
C SER A 390 -13.83 5.88 50.97
N ALA A 391 -14.09 7.17 50.82
CA ALA A 391 -14.98 7.89 51.71
C ALA A 391 -16.42 7.58 51.29
N SER A 392 -17.00 6.58 51.90
CA SER A 392 -18.44 6.34 51.91
C SER A 392 -19.16 7.58 52.47
N PRO A 393 -20.16 8.14 51.79
CA PRO A 393 -20.97 9.19 52.37
C PRO A 393 -21.81 8.55 53.51
N ARG A 394 -21.59 9.01 54.76
CA ARG A 394 -22.49 8.71 55.87
C ARG A 394 -23.85 9.33 55.55
N LEU A 395 -24.85 8.49 55.31
CA LEU A 395 -26.26 8.84 55.35
C LEU A 395 -26.58 9.34 56.75
N THR A 396 -26.79 10.64 56.90
CA THR A 396 -27.40 11.24 58.07
C THR A 396 -28.92 11.01 58.03
N ALA A 397 -29.42 10.25 58.98
CA ALA A 397 -30.85 10.02 59.14
C ALA A 397 -31.61 11.32 59.50
N PRO A 398 -32.86 11.53 59.04
CA PRO A 398 -33.65 12.72 59.37
C PRO A 398 -34.13 12.64 60.79
N ARG A 399 -34.02 13.75 61.52
CA ARG A 399 -34.62 13.97 62.84
C ARG A 399 -36.17 14.02 62.76
N PRO A 400 -36.91 13.41 63.73
CA PRO A 400 -38.37 13.56 63.75
C PRO A 400 -38.79 14.96 64.18
N SER A 401 -39.74 15.55 63.47
CA SER A 401 -40.39 16.81 63.76
C SER A 401 -41.36 16.61 64.98
N ALA A 402 -41.14 17.36 66.02
CA ALA A 402 -42.09 17.48 67.13
C ALA A 402 -43.25 18.43 66.75
N ALA A 403 -44.45 17.97 67.01
CA ALA A 403 -45.69 18.69 66.85
C ALA A 403 -45.80 19.89 67.82
N ARG A 404 -46.30 21.01 67.28
CA ARG A 404 -47.43 21.81 67.86
C ARG A 404 -48.06 22.61 66.71
#